data_6a8d9a749bba0fb48d25b197871f9389
#
_entry.id   6a8d9a749bba0fb48d25b197871f9389
#
_cell.length_a   1.000
_cell.length_b   1.000
_cell.length_c   1.000
_cell.angle_alpha   90.00
_cell.angle_beta   90.00
_cell.angle_gamma   90.00
#
_symmetry.space_group_name_H-M   'P 1'
#
loop_
_entity.id
_entity.type
_entity.pdbx_description
1 polymer ?
#
loop_
_entity_poly.entity_id
_entity_poly.type
_entity_poly.pdbx_seq_one_letter_code
_entity_poly.pdbx_strand_id
1 'polypeptide(L)'
;MEHFTKRQKDRLTLLVAALMIIFSVELILNPFGRIYSENTGILRIGVFSDSLWGEKNGYAHVILNKAIEAFKAENPGVSVVFESGIRRRDYSEWLSNEILKGTAPDVFFVLDEDFEYLSDVGALQDLSSYVLEDKSFDSGVYYDAPYDAGKRKGIQYALPYECSPEIMVVNASILKAENIAMPGQDWTWEECFNICRQVTGPRDNESGYQFGISEYGWESCFCSNGVTLFSEEGDRCFLTDERVTEAITFLDKLGGLTAKMTNVQPSFSDGNVLFQPMSYSAYNAYISNPIHMGVGGDFTWEIHTMPQGPKGDNNSNLNTQLIAMNSLSSKKGQAWKLMKTLTSDPDIQRDIYRYSEGISVCRQITHTPEDEFGVEKPDKDDQKILAMAMEHSVNRQRFRNKEGAFQHIDIAVSEILAGSGNIRMEQIIYNRRINNLLQQITQ
;
A
#
# COMPACT_ATOMS: atom_id res chain seq x y z
N MET A 1 16.82 15.37 -64.98
CA MET A 1 17.12 14.29 -63.95
C MET A 1 18.24 13.46 -64.51
N GLU A 2 19.49 13.73 -64.09
CA GLU A 2 20.68 13.09 -64.57
C GLU A 2 20.72 11.59 -64.22
N HIS A 3 21.00 10.78 -65.28
CA HIS A 3 21.13 9.35 -65.15
C HIS A 3 22.47 8.99 -64.48
N PHE A 4 22.46 8.71 -63.19
CA PHE A 4 23.61 8.08 -62.53
C PHE A 4 23.91 6.72 -63.16
N THR A 5 25.13 6.53 -63.58
CA THR A 5 25.63 5.25 -64.16
C THR A 5 25.64 4.21 -63.05
N LYS A 6 25.46 2.91 -63.33
CA LYS A 6 25.48 1.79 -62.37
C LYS A 6 26.68 1.88 -61.41
N ARG A 7 27.83 2.24 -61.91
CA ARG A 7 29.09 2.41 -61.15
C ARG A 7 29.05 3.59 -60.15
N GLN A 8 28.27 4.63 -60.43
CA GLN A 8 28.06 5.77 -59.54
C GLN A 8 27.06 5.40 -58.45
N LYS A 9 26.02 4.61 -58.75
CA LYS A 9 25.08 4.08 -57.74
C LYS A 9 25.78 3.15 -56.76
N ASP A 10 26.62 2.22 -57.25
CA ASP A 10 27.37 1.30 -56.41
C ASP A 10 28.36 2.04 -55.50
N ARG A 11 29.01 3.10 -55.96
CA ARG A 11 29.89 3.96 -55.15
C ARG A 11 29.10 4.72 -54.07
N LEU A 12 27.92 5.23 -54.40
CA LEU A 12 27.06 5.94 -53.44
C LEU A 12 26.54 5.00 -52.36
N THR A 13 26.15 3.77 -52.73
CA THR A 13 25.70 2.75 -51.78
C THR A 13 26.83 2.32 -50.84
N LEU A 14 28.05 2.16 -51.33
CA LEU A 14 29.23 1.87 -50.51
C LEU A 14 29.57 3.03 -49.57
N LEU A 15 29.42 4.26 -50.03
CA LEU A 15 29.67 5.45 -49.19
C LEU A 15 28.65 5.61 -48.09
N VAL A 16 27.36 5.35 -48.35
CA VAL A 16 26.30 5.35 -47.36
C VAL A 16 26.49 4.20 -46.36
N ALA A 17 26.86 3.01 -46.79
CA ALA A 17 27.15 1.88 -45.91
C ALA A 17 28.38 2.17 -45.04
N ALA A 18 29.44 2.77 -45.56
CA ALA A 18 30.61 3.18 -44.78
C ALA A 18 30.25 4.27 -43.74
N LEU A 19 29.43 5.25 -44.10
CA LEU A 19 28.94 6.27 -43.16
C LEU A 19 28.07 5.69 -42.06
N MET A 20 27.21 4.71 -42.36
CA MET A 20 26.41 4.01 -41.36
C MET A 20 27.27 3.18 -40.41
N ILE A 21 28.33 2.54 -40.93
CA ILE A 21 29.29 1.80 -40.08
C ILE A 21 30.06 2.76 -39.19
N ILE A 22 30.55 3.88 -39.70
CA ILE A 22 31.25 4.91 -38.92
C ILE A 22 30.34 5.47 -37.84
N PHE A 23 29.09 5.79 -38.16
CA PHE A 23 28.08 6.28 -37.18
C PHE A 23 27.76 5.24 -36.09
N SER A 24 27.67 3.96 -36.47
CA SER A 24 27.47 2.87 -35.52
C SER A 24 28.70 2.66 -34.62
N VAL A 25 29.90 2.81 -35.15
CA VAL A 25 31.14 2.72 -34.38
C VAL A 25 31.32 3.93 -33.44
N GLU A 26 30.97 5.15 -33.89
CA GLU A 26 30.94 6.33 -32.99
C GLU A 26 29.93 6.18 -31.86
N LEU A 27 28.75 5.60 -32.11
CA LEU A 27 27.75 5.30 -31.08
C LEU A 27 28.25 4.27 -30.04
N ILE A 28 29.10 3.34 -30.48
CA ILE A 28 29.69 2.29 -29.62
C ILE A 28 30.92 2.81 -28.86
N LEU A 29 31.72 3.67 -29.48
CA LEU A 29 33.00 4.13 -28.96
C LEU A 29 32.94 5.47 -28.21
N ASN A 30 31.77 6.12 -28.12
CA ASN A 30 31.65 7.38 -27.39
C ASN A 30 30.96 7.19 -26.00
N PRO A 31 31.66 6.61 -25.02
CA PRO A 31 31.16 6.48 -23.65
C PRO A 31 30.96 7.85 -23.01
N PHE A 32 31.71 8.89 -23.41
CA PHE A 32 31.53 10.26 -22.90
C PHE A 32 30.23 10.90 -23.37
N GLY A 33 29.77 10.62 -24.58
CA GLY A 33 28.47 11.09 -25.05
C GLY A 33 27.31 10.45 -24.27
N ARG A 34 27.45 9.19 -23.87
CA ARG A 34 26.49 8.52 -22.97
C ARG A 34 26.49 9.11 -21.55
N ILE A 35 27.67 9.32 -20.97
CA ILE A 35 27.80 9.92 -19.63
C ILE A 35 27.25 11.35 -19.62
N TYR A 36 27.46 12.12 -20.69
CA TYR A 36 26.91 13.48 -20.80
C TYR A 36 25.40 13.46 -21.05
N SER A 37 24.88 12.49 -21.80
CA SER A 37 23.44 12.29 -22.01
C SER A 37 22.72 11.78 -20.75
N GLU A 38 23.38 11.01 -19.90
CA GLU A 38 22.83 10.58 -18.60
C GLU A 38 22.77 11.72 -17.58
N ASN A 39 23.68 12.69 -17.63
CA ASN A 39 23.77 13.78 -16.66
C ASN A 39 23.03 15.06 -17.07
N THR A 40 22.60 15.18 -18.31
CA THR A 40 21.84 16.33 -18.80
C THR A 40 20.60 15.85 -19.53
N GLY A 41 19.42 16.21 -19.06
CA GLY A 41 18.20 15.82 -19.76
C GLY A 41 16.94 15.99 -18.91
N ILE A 42 15.82 15.65 -19.51
CA ILE A 42 14.51 15.68 -18.85
C ILE A 42 14.21 14.30 -18.31
N LEU A 43 14.13 14.16 -16.99
CA LEU A 43 13.66 12.97 -16.31
C LEU A 43 12.13 13.05 -16.17
N ARG A 44 11.43 11.99 -16.52
CA ARG A 44 9.96 11.94 -16.49
C ARG A 44 9.47 11.09 -15.32
N ILE A 45 8.51 11.61 -14.57
CA ILE A 45 7.82 10.86 -13.50
C ILE A 45 6.37 10.63 -13.91
N GLY A 46 5.91 9.38 -13.78
CA GLY A 46 4.51 9.00 -13.91
C GLY A 46 3.82 9.02 -12.54
N VAL A 47 2.81 9.86 -12.39
CA VAL A 47 2.01 9.98 -11.17
C VAL A 47 0.53 10.09 -11.53
N PHE A 48 -0.36 9.70 -10.64
CA PHE A 48 -1.78 10.01 -10.79
C PHE A 48 -2.13 11.34 -10.11
N SER A 49 -3.24 11.95 -10.51
CA SER A 49 -3.63 13.31 -10.11
C SER A 49 -4.49 13.38 -8.86
N ASP A 50 -5.00 12.25 -8.42
CA ASP A 50 -5.83 12.09 -7.24
C ASP A 50 -5.10 11.26 -6.17
N SER A 51 -5.73 11.05 -5.04
CA SER A 51 -5.13 10.29 -3.93
C SER A 51 -5.10 8.79 -4.24
N LEU A 52 -4.02 8.12 -3.82
CA LEU A 52 -3.96 6.66 -3.76
C LEU A 52 -5.07 6.10 -2.86
N TRP A 53 -5.39 6.81 -1.80
CA TRP A 53 -6.25 6.37 -0.72
C TRP A 53 -7.74 6.67 -0.96
N GLY A 54 -8.06 7.33 -2.10
CA GLY A 54 -9.43 7.66 -2.48
C GLY A 54 -9.94 9.01 -1.95
N GLU A 55 -9.16 9.67 -1.12
CA GLU A 55 -9.49 10.97 -0.53
C GLU A 55 -8.91 12.14 -1.33
N LYS A 56 -9.43 13.33 -1.13
CA LYS A 56 -8.92 14.53 -1.82
C LYS A 56 -7.81 15.18 -1.01
N ASN A 57 -6.57 14.94 -1.43
CA ASN A 57 -5.41 15.58 -0.83
C ASN A 57 -4.82 16.63 -1.79
N GLY A 58 -4.81 17.90 -1.36
CA GLY A 58 -4.18 18.98 -2.11
C GLY A 58 -2.65 19.01 -2.00
N TYR A 59 -2.06 18.24 -1.10
CA TYR A 59 -0.63 18.32 -0.77
C TYR A 59 0.25 17.33 -1.55
N ALA A 60 -0.30 16.30 -2.20
CA ALA A 60 0.48 15.33 -2.94
C ALA A 60 1.41 15.99 -3.98
N HIS A 61 0.90 16.95 -4.74
CA HIS A 61 1.72 17.69 -5.70
C HIS A 61 2.71 18.66 -5.04
N VAL A 62 2.39 19.19 -3.86
CA VAL A 62 3.30 20.06 -3.10
C VAL A 62 4.52 19.26 -2.64
N ILE A 63 4.30 18.07 -2.07
CA ILE A 63 5.37 17.16 -1.63
C ILE A 63 6.22 16.75 -2.81
N LEU A 64 5.59 16.33 -3.93
CA LEU A 64 6.31 15.95 -5.14
C LEU A 64 7.17 17.08 -5.70
N ASN A 65 6.63 18.31 -5.77
CA ASN A 65 7.39 19.47 -6.24
C ASN A 65 8.57 19.79 -5.33
N LYS A 66 8.41 19.69 -4.01
CA LYS A 66 9.50 19.88 -3.04
C LYS A 66 10.60 18.83 -3.22
N ALA A 67 10.21 17.55 -3.42
CA ALA A 67 11.16 16.48 -3.71
C ALA A 67 11.93 16.72 -5.04
N ILE A 68 11.24 17.21 -6.06
CA ILE A 68 11.87 17.57 -7.34
C ILE A 68 12.87 18.72 -7.15
N GLU A 69 12.54 19.73 -6.39
CA GLU A 69 13.46 20.85 -6.12
C GLU A 69 14.68 20.41 -5.29
N ALA A 70 14.48 19.56 -4.27
CA ALA A 70 15.59 18.96 -3.49
C ALA A 70 16.50 18.13 -4.42
N PHE A 71 15.93 17.28 -5.25
CA PHE A 71 16.69 16.48 -6.24
C PHE A 71 17.47 17.38 -7.21
N LYS A 72 16.87 18.45 -7.75
CA LYS A 72 17.52 19.38 -8.69
C LYS A 72 18.66 20.14 -8.04
N ALA A 73 18.56 20.50 -6.76
CA ALA A 73 19.63 21.15 -6.03
C ALA A 73 20.91 20.30 -5.98
N GLU A 74 20.77 18.99 -5.84
CA GLU A 74 21.90 18.05 -5.83
C GLU A 74 22.33 17.58 -7.24
N ASN A 75 21.47 17.72 -8.24
CA ASN A 75 21.71 17.28 -9.62
C ASN A 75 21.52 18.42 -10.63
N PRO A 76 22.41 19.45 -10.60
CA PRO A 76 22.30 20.59 -11.50
C PRO A 76 22.42 20.15 -12.97
N GLY A 77 21.50 20.65 -13.81
CA GLY A 77 21.44 20.30 -15.22
C GLY A 77 20.43 19.19 -15.57
N VAL A 78 19.80 18.57 -14.58
CA VAL A 78 18.68 17.64 -14.78
C VAL A 78 17.35 18.37 -14.54
N SER A 79 16.48 18.35 -15.55
CA SER A 79 15.10 18.82 -15.39
C SER A 79 14.21 17.62 -15.10
N VAL A 80 13.25 17.80 -14.18
CA VAL A 80 12.27 16.76 -13.86
C VAL A 80 10.90 17.27 -14.25
N VAL A 81 10.15 16.45 -14.99
CA VAL A 81 8.76 16.74 -15.35
C VAL A 81 7.89 15.56 -14.97
N PHE A 82 6.68 15.83 -14.53
CA PHE A 82 5.68 14.81 -14.27
C PHE A 82 4.43 15.04 -15.11
N GLU A 83 3.82 13.95 -15.54
CA GLU A 83 2.54 13.97 -16.23
C GLU A 83 1.44 13.93 -15.18
N SER A 84 0.60 14.97 -15.16
CA SER A 84 -0.53 15.09 -14.26
C SER A 84 -1.86 15.02 -15.03
N GLY A 85 -2.95 14.78 -14.31
CA GLY A 85 -4.30 14.75 -14.88
C GLY A 85 -4.85 13.34 -15.13
N ILE A 86 -4.05 12.30 -14.96
CA ILE A 86 -4.48 10.91 -15.03
C ILE A 86 -5.02 10.52 -13.65
N ARG A 87 -6.26 10.09 -13.57
CA ARG A 87 -6.83 9.61 -12.31
C ARG A 87 -6.31 8.22 -11.96
N ARG A 88 -6.24 7.90 -10.67
CA ARG A 88 -5.81 6.58 -10.19
C ARG A 88 -6.55 5.43 -10.88
N ARG A 89 -7.87 5.54 -11.05
CA ARG A 89 -8.69 4.51 -11.70
C ARG A 89 -8.32 4.23 -13.17
N ASP A 90 -7.74 5.23 -13.85
CA ASP A 90 -7.38 5.17 -15.27
C ASP A 90 -5.85 4.95 -15.43
N TYR A 91 -5.11 4.89 -14.30
CA TYR A 91 -3.65 4.94 -14.27
C TYR A 91 -3.01 3.63 -14.76
N SER A 92 -3.52 2.47 -14.35
CA SER A 92 -3.05 1.16 -14.82
C SER A 92 -3.13 1.02 -16.35
N GLU A 93 -4.25 1.45 -16.93
CA GLU A 93 -4.43 1.42 -18.38
C GLU A 93 -3.47 2.40 -19.09
N TRP A 94 -3.35 3.62 -18.56
CA TRP A 94 -2.42 4.61 -19.09
C TRP A 94 -0.97 4.11 -19.03
N LEU A 95 -0.51 3.62 -17.88
CA LEU A 95 0.87 3.15 -17.69
C LEU A 95 1.17 1.95 -18.59
N SER A 96 0.26 1.00 -18.68
CA SER A 96 0.39 -0.16 -19.56
C SER A 96 0.51 0.26 -21.03
N ASN A 97 -0.29 1.23 -21.48
CA ASN A 97 -0.22 1.77 -22.83
C ASN A 97 1.11 2.48 -23.11
N GLU A 98 1.63 3.25 -22.14
CA GLU A 98 2.93 3.93 -22.29
C GLU A 98 4.10 2.91 -22.33
N ILE A 99 4.03 1.84 -21.52
CA ILE A 99 5.01 0.75 -21.57
C ILE A 99 4.99 0.05 -22.94
N LEU A 100 3.82 -0.28 -23.46
CA LEU A 100 3.68 -0.95 -24.77
C LEU A 100 4.17 -0.08 -25.92
N LYS A 101 4.01 1.24 -25.84
CA LYS A 101 4.54 2.19 -26.84
C LYS A 101 6.04 2.45 -26.70
N GLY A 102 6.67 2.04 -25.58
CA GLY A 102 8.06 2.39 -25.26
C GLY A 102 8.24 3.86 -24.85
N THR A 103 7.17 4.51 -24.41
CA THR A 103 7.11 5.92 -23.99
C THR A 103 6.86 6.10 -22.49
N ALA A 104 6.93 5.03 -21.71
CA ALA A 104 6.73 5.09 -20.28
C ALA A 104 7.72 6.04 -19.59
N PRO A 105 7.31 6.74 -18.51
CA PRO A 105 8.20 7.60 -17.73
C PRO A 105 9.45 6.85 -17.22
N ASP A 106 10.50 7.58 -16.85
CA ASP A 106 11.75 7.01 -16.31
C ASP A 106 11.53 6.40 -14.92
N VAL A 107 10.68 7.06 -14.12
CA VAL A 107 10.23 6.64 -12.78
C VAL A 107 8.72 6.77 -12.73
N PHE A 108 8.03 5.86 -12.07
CA PHE A 108 6.57 5.93 -11.96
C PHE A 108 6.05 5.25 -10.71
N PHE A 109 4.91 5.71 -10.21
CA PHE A 109 4.17 4.98 -9.18
C PHE A 109 3.62 3.67 -9.74
N VAL A 110 3.61 2.65 -8.90
CA VAL A 110 3.06 1.33 -9.25
C VAL A 110 1.92 1.03 -8.30
N LEU A 111 0.75 0.73 -8.85
CA LEU A 111 -0.38 0.28 -8.07
C LEU A 111 -0.18 -1.18 -7.62
N ASP A 112 -0.76 -1.55 -6.49
CA ASP A 112 -0.62 -2.88 -5.91
C ASP A 112 -1.06 -3.99 -6.88
N GLU A 113 -2.13 -3.74 -7.61
CA GLU A 113 -2.67 -4.64 -8.63
C GLU A 113 -1.77 -4.86 -9.85
N ASP A 114 -0.88 -3.91 -10.17
CA ASP A 114 -0.01 -3.94 -11.34
C ASP A 114 1.38 -4.49 -11.04
N PHE A 115 1.84 -4.43 -9.79
CA PHE A 115 3.22 -4.68 -9.41
C PHE A 115 3.74 -6.06 -9.84
N GLU A 116 2.96 -7.11 -9.57
CA GLU A 116 3.31 -8.48 -9.92
C GLU A 116 3.47 -8.66 -11.43
N TYR A 117 2.48 -8.18 -12.18
CA TYR A 117 2.48 -8.30 -13.63
C TYR A 117 3.64 -7.51 -14.26
N LEU A 118 3.84 -6.25 -13.85
CA LEU A 118 4.88 -5.40 -14.42
C LEU A 118 6.29 -5.91 -14.08
N SER A 119 6.49 -6.50 -12.91
CA SER A 119 7.76 -7.14 -12.55
C SER A 119 8.00 -8.41 -13.37
N ASP A 120 7.01 -9.27 -13.53
CA ASP A 120 7.12 -10.55 -14.26
C ASP A 120 7.35 -10.36 -15.76
N VAL A 121 6.77 -9.30 -16.38
CA VAL A 121 7.01 -8.97 -17.81
C VAL A 121 8.31 -8.17 -18.03
N GLY A 122 9.07 -7.87 -16.98
CA GLY A 122 10.33 -7.13 -17.07
C GLY A 122 10.18 -5.64 -17.40
N ALA A 123 9.01 -5.04 -17.12
CA ALA A 123 8.78 -3.61 -17.28
C ALA A 123 9.48 -2.79 -16.18
N LEU A 124 9.66 -3.39 -14.99
CA LEU A 124 10.34 -2.78 -13.87
C LEU A 124 11.84 -3.13 -13.89
N GLN A 125 12.67 -2.17 -13.54
CA GLN A 125 14.10 -2.37 -13.39
C GLN A 125 14.40 -3.15 -12.11
N ASP A 126 15.22 -4.21 -12.20
CA ASP A 126 15.83 -4.83 -11.02
C ASP A 126 16.75 -3.82 -10.33
N LEU A 127 16.45 -3.49 -9.08
CA LEU A 127 17.15 -2.50 -8.27
C LEU A 127 18.27 -3.13 -7.43
N SER A 128 18.46 -4.45 -7.45
CA SER A 128 19.39 -5.16 -6.55
C SER A 128 20.82 -4.65 -6.68
N SER A 129 21.29 -4.36 -7.88
CA SER A 129 22.62 -3.79 -8.09
C SER A 129 22.74 -2.37 -7.53
N TYR A 130 21.72 -1.54 -7.67
CA TYR A 130 21.68 -0.18 -7.12
C TYR A 130 21.71 -0.18 -5.60
N VAL A 131 20.91 -1.07 -4.98
CA VAL A 131 20.90 -1.27 -3.53
C VAL A 131 22.26 -1.73 -3.00
N LEU A 132 22.92 -2.64 -3.72
CA LEU A 132 24.20 -3.22 -3.28
C LEU A 132 25.40 -2.28 -3.49
N GLU A 133 25.42 -1.55 -4.61
CA GLU A 133 26.56 -0.75 -5.03
C GLU A 133 26.55 0.68 -4.47
N ASP A 134 25.38 1.23 -4.20
CA ASP A 134 25.23 2.59 -3.67
C ASP A 134 25.46 2.63 -2.16
N LYS A 135 26.67 2.97 -1.76
CA LYS A 135 27.04 3.08 -0.34
C LYS A 135 26.30 4.18 0.42
N SER A 136 25.62 5.09 -0.27
CA SER A 136 24.79 6.13 0.34
C SER A 136 23.34 5.68 0.57
N PHE A 137 22.96 4.51 0.08
CA PHE A 137 21.65 3.92 0.29
C PHE A 137 21.67 3.00 1.51
N ASP A 138 20.77 3.26 2.44
CA ASP A 138 20.56 2.43 3.62
C ASP A 138 19.10 1.93 3.64
N SER A 139 18.89 0.65 3.37
CA SER A 139 17.56 0.04 3.45
C SER A 139 17.02 -0.04 4.88
N GLY A 140 17.90 0.05 5.90
CA GLY A 140 17.51 0.03 7.31
C GLY A 140 16.73 1.26 7.77
N VAL A 141 16.67 2.32 6.95
CA VAL A 141 15.81 3.49 7.25
C VAL A 141 14.33 3.17 7.14
N TYR A 142 13.95 2.18 6.32
CA TYR A 142 12.56 1.79 6.11
C TYR A 142 12.08 0.81 7.18
N TYR A 143 10.78 0.77 7.39
CA TYR A 143 10.13 -0.38 8.01
C TYR A 143 10.23 -1.61 7.09
N ASP A 144 10.28 -2.80 7.69
CA ASP A 144 10.50 -4.03 6.93
C ASP A 144 9.35 -4.31 5.94
N ALA A 145 8.11 -4.23 6.40
CA ALA A 145 6.96 -4.52 5.56
C ALA A 145 6.85 -3.58 4.34
N PRO A 146 6.91 -2.24 4.47
CA PRO A 146 6.91 -1.35 3.30
C PRO A 146 8.07 -1.64 2.34
N TYR A 147 9.27 -1.90 2.86
CA TYR A 147 10.44 -2.20 2.01
C TYR A 147 10.27 -3.53 1.27
N ASP A 148 9.77 -4.55 1.96
CA ASP A 148 9.50 -5.86 1.37
C ASP A 148 8.33 -5.82 0.37
N ALA A 149 7.42 -4.84 0.49
CA ALA A 149 6.40 -4.60 -0.51
C ALA A 149 6.97 -4.34 -1.93
N GLY A 150 8.19 -3.81 -2.04
CA GLY A 150 8.87 -3.58 -3.32
C GLY A 150 9.59 -4.82 -3.87
N LYS A 151 9.50 -5.98 -3.20
CA LYS A 151 10.15 -7.22 -3.62
C LYS A 151 9.22 -8.17 -4.37
N ARG A 152 9.79 -8.87 -5.34
CA ARG A 152 9.16 -10.00 -6.03
C ARG A 152 10.20 -11.11 -6.16
N LYS A 153 9.90 -12.30 -5.64
CA LYS A 153 10.82 -13.47 -5.68
C LYS A 153 12.23 -13.14 -5.16
N GLY A 154 12.30 -12.34 -4.09
CA GLY A 154 13.55 -11.92 -3.47
C GLY A 154 14.32 -10.81 -4.20
N ILE A 155 13.82 -10.31 -5.33
CA ILE A 155 14.41 -9.20 -6.09
C ILE A 155 13.68 -7.91 -5.76
N GLN A 156 14.43 -6.82 -5.51
CA GLN A 156 13.86 -5.49 -5.29
C GLN A 156 13.56 -4.82 -6.63
N TYR A 157 12.29 -4.51 -6.92
CA TYR A 157 11.85 -3.83 -8.15
C TYR A 157 11.32 -2.42 -7.90
N ALA A 158 10.91 -2.11 -6.69
CA ALA A 158 10.36 -0.81 -6.33
C ALA A 158 10.80 -0.41 -4.92
N LEU A 159 10.73 0.89 -4.61
CA LEU A 159 10.92 1.42 -3.26
C LEU A 159 9.59 1.93 -2.71
N PRO A 160 9.37 1.86 -1.39
CA PRO A 160 8.15 2.38 -0.78
C PRO A 160 8.19 3.92 -0.69
N TYR A 161 7.10 4.58 -1.07
CA TYR A 161 6.97 6.04 -1.02
C TYR A 161 6.21 6.52 0.22
N GLU A 162 5.03 5.97 0.42
CA GLU A 162 4.19 6.15 1.60
C GLU A 162 3.37 4.88 1.85
N CYS A 163 2.80 4.74 3.03
CA CYS A 163 1.99 3.58 3.36
C CYS A 163 0.83 3.93 4.31
N SER A 164 -0.08 2.99 4.50
CA SER A 164 -1.23 3.15 5.38
C SER A 164 -1.49 1.81 6.09
N PRO A 165 -1.11 1.70 7.38
CA PRO A 165 -1.46 0.56 8.20
C PRO A 165 -2.94 0.59 8.56
N GLU A 166 -3.50 -0.57 8.84
CA GLU A 166 -4.79 -0.71 9.51
C GLU A 166 -4.64 -0.45 11.01
N ILE A 167 -5.54 0.34 11.58
CA ILE A 167 -5.57 0.68 13.00
C ILE A 167 -6.97 0.44 13.57
N MET A 168 -7.07 0.25 14.87
CA MET A 168 -8.35 0.23 15.57
C MET A 168 -8.71 1.65 16.03
N VAL A 169 -9.83 2.18 15.59
CA VAL A 169 -10.38 3.42 16.13
C VAL A 169 -11.35 3.09 17.24
N VAL A 170 -11.21 3.78 18.37
CA VAL A 170 -11.89 3.51 19.63
C VAL A 170 -12.74 4.71 20.02
N ASN A 171 -14.02 4.52 20.25
CA ASN A 171 -14.88 5.55 20.82
C ASN A 171 -14.63 5.65 22.33
N ALA A 172 -13.75 6.56 22.74
CA ALA A 172 -13.37 6.77 24.12
C ALA A 172 -14.56 7.22 25.02
N SER A 173 -15.55 7.89 24.42
CA SER A 173 -16.77 8.29 25.14
C SER A 173 -17.59 7.08 25.58
N ILE A 174 -17.66 6.02 24.79
CA ILE A 174 -18.33 4.77 25.17
C ILE A 174 -17.57 4.09 26.31
N LEU A 175 -16.24 3.94 26.21
CA LEU A 175 -15.44 3.35 27.28
C LEU A 175 -15.67 4.08 28.62
N LYS A 176 -15.65 5.41 28.57
CA LYS A 176 -15.89 6.25 29.74
C LYS A 176 -17.29 6.08 30.31
N ALA A 177 -18.33 6.04 29.48
CA ALA A 177 -19.71 5.87 29.87
C ALA A 177 -19.95 4.49 30.56
N GLU A 178 -19.33 3.45 30.03
CA GLU A 178 -19.40 2.09 30.55
C GLU A 178 -18.42 1.79 31.71
N ASN A 179 -17.61 2.80 32.08
CA ASN A 179 -16.55 2.65 33.10
C ASN A 179 -15.56 1.52 32.78
N ILE A 180 -15.20 1.40 31.49
CA ILE A 180 -14.21 0.45 30.93
C ILE A 180 -12.90 1.19 30.72
N ALA A 181 -11.79 0.62 31.18
CA ALA A 181 -10.47 1.15 30.88
C ALA A 181 -10.10 0.88 29.42
N MET A 182 -9.32 1.78 28.81
CA MET A 182 -8.69 1.53 27.51
C MET A 182 -7.86 0.23 27.61
N PRO A 183 -7.97 -0.71 26.67
CA PRO A 183 -7.15 -1.94 26.68
C PRO A 183 -5.66 -1.62 26.60
N GLY A 184 -4.81 -2.56 27.02
CA GLY A 184 -3.36 -2.46 26.81
C GLY A 184 -3.01 -2.56 25.33
N GLN A 185 -1.81 -2.10 24.97
CA GLN A 185 -1.38 -2.10 23.56
C GLN A 185 -1.23 -3.52 22.96
N ASP A 186 -0.99 -4.52 23.84
CA ASP A 186 -0.84 -5.94 23.47
C ASP A 186 -2.15 -6.73 23.71
N TRP A 187 -3.29 -6.06 23.56
CA TRP A 187 -4.58 -6.66 23.83
C TRP A 187 -4.95 -7.81 22.89
N THR A 188 -5.78 -8.71 23.39
CA THR A 188 -6.11 -9.98 22.75
C THR A 188 -7.54 -10.00 22.21
N TRP A 189 -7.84 -10.95 21.34
CA TRP A 189 -9.21 -11.25 20.92
C TRP A 189 -10.14 -11.55 22.09
N GLU A 190 -9.64 -12.18 23.16
CA GLU A 190 -10.46 -12.47 24.32
C GLU A 190 -10.85 -11.19 25.06
N GLU A 191 -9.90 -10.26 25.24
CA GLU A 191 -10.19 -8.95 25.83
C GLU A 191 -11.13 -8.14 24.94
N CYS A 192 -10.89 -8.11 23.63
CA CYS A 192 -11.76 -7.48 22.65
C CYS A 192 -13.20 -8.02 22.75
N PHE A 193 -13.37 -9.35 22.74
CA PHE A 193 -14.68 -9.98 22.87
C PHE A 193 -15.38 -9.65 24.20
N ASN A 194 -14.66 -9.67 25.32
CA ASN A 194 -15.21 -9.37 26.63
C ASN A 194 -15.69 -7.92 26.71
N ILE A 195 -14.94 -6.97 26.19
CA ILE A 195 -15.33 -5.57 26.09
C ILE A 195 -16.54 -5.41 25.15
N CYS A 196 -16.50 -6.00 23.96
CA CYS A 196 -17.62 -5.97 23.02
C CYS A 196 -18.92 -6.52 23.64
N ARG A 197 -18.81 -7.64 24.35
CA ARG A 197 -19.96 -8.27 25.04
C ARG A 197 -20.56 -7.39 26.14
N GLN A 198 -19.74 -6.63 26.86
CA GLN A 198 -20.20 -5.71 27.90
C GLN A 198 -20.93 -4.50 27.30
N VAL A 199 -20.43 -4.00 26.13
CA VAL A 199 -20.92 -2.79 25.49
C VAL A 199 -22.14 -3.04 24.59
N THR A 200 -22.21 -4.24 23.97
CA THR A 200 -23.23 -4.51 22.93
C THR A 200 -24.61 -4.71 23.58
N GLY A 201 -25.55 -3.81 23.25
CA GLY A 201 -26.91 -3.90 23.79
C GLY A 201 -27.73 -2.63 23.58
N PRO A 202 -28.99 -2.61 24.12
CA PRO A 202 -29.81 -1.41 24.11
C PRO A 202 -29.23 -0.36 25.08
N ARG A 203 -29.30 0.92 24.68
CA ARG A 203 -28.94 2.06 25.55
C ARG A 203 -30.09 2.38 26.49
N ASP A 204 -29.76 2.79 27.69
CA ASP A 204 -30.77 3.10 28.76
C ASP A 204 -31.69 4.30 28.46
N ASN A 205 -31.35 5.16 27.51
CA ASN A 205 -32.09 6.36 27.15
C ASN A 205 -32.59 6.34 25.70
N GLU A 206 -33.78 5.85 25.57
CA GLU A 206 -34.80 6.11 24.53
C GLU A 206 -34.60 5.67 23.08
N SER A 207 -33.45 5.50 22.48
CA SER A 207 -33.49 5.20 21.04
C SER A 207 -32.19 4.69 20.48
N GLY A 208 -31.65 3.63 20.95
CA GLY A 208 -30.51 3.14 20.22
C GLY A 208 -29.93 1.86 20.81
N TYR A 209 -29.24 1.19 19.91
CA TYR A 209 -28.37 0.09 20.30
C TYR A 209 -26.93 0.60 20.26
N GLN A 210 -26.08 0.00 21.07
CA GLN A 210 -24.65 0.19 21.09
C GLN A 210 -23.99 -1.09 20.62
N PHE A 211 -22.95 -0.96 19.81
CA PHE A 211 -22.22 -2.06 19.21
C PHE A 211 -20.78 -2.08 19.71
N GLY A 212 -20.30 -3.25 20.11
CA GLY A 212 -18.92 -3.39 20.56
C GLY A 212 -17.91 -3.19 19.43
N ILE A 213 -18.21 -3.71 18.25
CA ILE A 213 -17.32 -3.62 17.09
C ILE A 213 -18.13 -3.63 15.79
N SER A 214 -17.63 -2.92 14.78
CA SER A 214 -18.11 -2.97 13.40
C SER A 214 -16.94 -3.12 12.43
N GLU A 215 -17.23 -3.59 11.22
CA GLU A 215 -16.27 -3.69 10.10
C GLU A 215 -15.00 -4.53 10.38
N TYR A 216 -14.97 -5.30 11.45
CA TYR A 216 -13.89 -6.24 11.74
C TYR A 216 -14.10 -7.53 10.92
N GLY A 217 -13.58 -7.51 9.71
CA GLY A 217 -13.76 -8.60 8.74
C GLY A 217 -12.70 -9.70 8.84
N TRP A 218 -12.81 -10.68 7.95
CA TRP A 218 -11.89 -11.81 7.90
C TRP A 218 -10.44 -11.38 7.60
N GLU A 219 -10.22 -10.36 6.75
CA GLU A 219 -8.86 -9.90 6.42
C GLU A 219 -8.12 -9.44 7.67
N SER A 220 -8.73 -8.56 8.48
CA SER A 220 -8.14 -8.07 9.74
C SER A 220 -7.97 -9.21 10.74
N CYS A 221 -8.98 -10.09 10.85
CA CYS A 221 -8.97 -11.20 11.76
C CYS A 221 -7.89 -12.24 11.40
N PHE A 222 -7.75 -12.58 10.11
CA PHE A 222 -6.72 -13.51 9.67
C PHE A 222 -5.31 -12.93 9.84
N CYS A 223 -5.13 -11.65 9.50
CA CYS A 223 -3.87 -10.94 9.69
C CYS A 223 -3.42 -10.97 11.15
N SER A 224 -4.30 -10.59 12.08
CA SER A 224 -3.99 -10.56 13.52
C SER A 224 -3.80 -11.95 14.16
N ASN A 225 -4.18 -13.04 13.47
CA ASN A 225 -3.84 -14.42 13.85
C ASN A 225 -2.67 -15.02 13.07
N GLY A 226 -1.92 -14.19 12.30
CA GLY A 226 -0.74 -14.62 11.57
C GLY A 226 -1.03 -15.59 10.43
N VAL A 227 -2.22 -15.51 9.80
CA VAL A 227 -2.61 -16.40 8.70
C VAL A 227 -1.90 -15.98 7.41
N THR A 228 -1.25 -16.95 6.76
CA THR A 228 -0.86 -16.86 5.36
C THR A 228 -1.85 -17.71 4.56
N LEU A 229 -2.80 -17.04 3.90
CA LEU A 229 -3.96 -17.70 3.31
C LEU A 229 -3.66 -18.38 1.97
N PHE A 230 -2.74 -17.83 1.19
CA PHE A 230 -2.35 -18.33 -0.14
C PHE A 230 -0.86 -18.64 -0.21
N SER A 231 -0.47 -19.51 -1.13
CA SER A 231 0.93 -19.63 -1.55
C SER A 231 1.43 -18.34 -2.20
N GLU A 232 2.74 -18.15 -2.27
CA GLU A 232 3.38 -16.98 -2.88
C GLU A 232 2.93 -16.73 -4.33
N GLU A 233 2.73 -17.82 -5.10
CA GLU A 233 2.26 -17.74 -6.49
C GLU A 233 0.72 -17.66 -6.61
N GLY A 234 -0.02 -17.77 -5.50
CA GLY A 234 -1.48 -17.72 -5.48
C GLY A 234 -2.16 -18.94 -6.09
N ASP A 235 -1.44 -20.03 -6.33
CA ASP A 235 -1.94 -21.27 -6.92
C ASP A 235 -2.59 -22.22 -5.89
N ARG A 236 -2.47 -21.88 -4.60
CA ARG A 236 -2.92 -22.69 -3.50
C ARG A 236 -3.52 -21.86 -2.38
N CYS A 237 -4.69 -22.27 -1.89
CA CYS A 237 -5.38 -21.67 -0.75
C CYS A 237 -5.29 -22.60 0.47
N PHE A 238 -5.07 -22.05 1.66
CA PHE A 238 -4.94 -22.74 2.93
C PHE A 238 -6.11 -22.46 3.88
N LEU A 239 -7.34 -22.37 3.36
CA LEU A 239 -8.53 -22.06 4.15
C LEU A 239 -8.78 -23.09 5.30
N THR A 240 -8.16 -24.27 5.24
CA THR A 240 -8.26 -25.28 6.30
C THR A 240 -7.16 -25.19 7.37
N ASP A 241 -6.31 -24.17 7.35
CA ASP A 241 -5.34 -23.90 8.42
C ASP A 241 -6.09 -23.70 9.76
N GLU A 242 -5.50 -24.17 10.87
CA GLU A 242 -6.09 -24.07 12.19
C GLU A 242 -6.32 -22.62 12.60
N ARG A 243 -5.40 -21.72 12.27
CA ARG A 243 -5.49 -20.26 12.51
C ARG A 243 -6.69 -19.63 11.82
N VAL A 244 -7.04 -20.11 10.62
CA VAL A 244 -8.26 -19.69 9.91
C VAL A 244 -9.51 -20.17 10.65
N THR A 245 -9.49 -21.41 11.17
CA THR A 245 -10.62 -21.94 11.94
C THR A 245 -10.84 -21.12 13.23
N GLU A 246 -9.74 -20.77 13.92
CA GLU A 246 -9.79 -19.92 15.12
C GLU A 246 -10.37 -18.54 14.79
N ALA A 247 -9.92 -17.92 13.69
CA ALA A 247 -10.38 -16.62 13.24
C ALA A 247 -11.88 -16.61 12.85
N ILE A 248 -12.33 -17.57 12.07
CA ILE A 248 -13.75 -17.70 11.71
C ILE A 248 -14.60 -17.95 12.98
N THR A 249 -14.11 -18.77 13.91
CA THR A 249 -14.80 -19.01 15.19
C THR A 249 -14.89 -17.73 16.02
N PHE A 250 -13.87 -16.88 15.99
CA PHE A 250 -13.89 -15.60 16.68
C PHE A 250 -14.89 -14.63 16.03
N LEU A 251 -14.92 -14.54 14.71
CA LEU A 251 -15.91 -13.73 13.97
C LEU A 251 -17.35 -14.20 14.23
N ASP A 252 -17.59 -15.50 14.28
CA ASP A 252 -18.90 -16.08 14.63
C ASP A 252 -19.34 -15.67 16.05
N LYS A 253 -18.43 -15.72 17.02
CA LYS A 253 -18.71 -15.25 18.40
C LYS A 253 -19.05 -13.76 18.44
N LEU A 254 -18.31 -12.92 17.69
CA LEU A 254 -18.60 -11.47 17.61
C LEU A 254 -19.96 -11.22 16.95
N GLY A 255 -20.25 -11.89 15.82
CA GLY A 255 -21.54 -11.82 15.14
C GLY A 255 -22.71 -12.26 16.03
N GLY A 256 -22.47 -13.25 16.90
CA GLY A 256 -23.46 -13.70 17.88
C GLY A 256 -23.91 -12.63 18.87
N LEU A 257 -23.09 -11.62 19.15
CA LEU A 257 -23.45 -10.49 20.04
C LEU A 257 -24.55 -9.63 19.44
N THR A 258 -24.61 -9.50 18.13
CA THR A 258 -25.57 -8.64 17.40
C THR A 258 -26.72 -9.40 16.74
N ALA A 259 -26.71 -10.73 16.77
CA ALA A 259 -27.65 -11.59 16.06
C ALA A 259 -29.15 -11.33 16.37
N LYS A 260 -29.47 -10.71 17.50
CA LYS A 260 -30.85 -10.34 17.93
C LYS A 260 -31.20 -8.90 17.60
N MET A 261 -30.29 -8.13 17.05
CA MET A 261 -30.46 -6.71 16.74
C MET A 261 -30.90 -6.54 15.28
N THR A 262 -32.21 -6.60 15.05
CA THR A 262 -32.80 -6.56 13.73
C THR A 262 -33.13 -5.17 13.32
N ASN A 263 -32.93 -4.31 12.78
CA ASN A 263 -33.41 -2.96 12.39
C ASN A 263 -32.50 -1.80 12.81
N VAL A 264 -31.34 -2.06 13.38
CA VAL A 264 -30.35 -1.03 13.68
C VAL A 264 -29.02 -1.42 13.04
N GLN A 265 -28.39 -0.49 12.35
CA GLN A 265 -27.07 -0.70 11.76
C GLN A 265 -25.99 -0.04 12.64
N PRO A 266 -24.83 -0.68 12.79
CA PRO A 266 -23.68 -0.03 13.42
C PRO A 266 -23.22 1.14 12.55
N SER A 267 -22.91 2.27 13.18
CA SER A 267 -22.33 3.44 12.51
C SER A 267 -21.40 4.15 13.48
N PHE A 268 -20.13 4.11 13.19
CA PHE A 268 -19.13 4.78 14.02
C PHE A 268 -19.35 6.30 14.03
N SER A 269 -19.71 6.89 12.90
CA SER A 269 -20.01 8.32 12.76
C SER A 269 -21.22 8.75 13.61
N ASP A 270 -22.17 7.85 13.90
CA ASP A 270 -23.30 8.14 14.77
C ASP A 270 -22.96 7.93 16.26
N GLY A 271 -21.71 7.58 16.57
CA GLY A 271 -21.22 7.36 17.92
C GLY A 271 -21.81 6.14 18.62
N ASN A 272 -22.37 5.17 17.89
CA ASN A 272 -22.99 3.97 18.45
C ASN A 272 -22.09 2.72 18.40
N VAL A 273 -20.86 2.84 17.90
CA VAL A 273 -19.88 1.76 17.79
C VAL A 273 -18.68 2.07 18.68
N LEU A 274 -18.20 1.08 19.44
CA LEU A 274 -17.03 1.24 20.28
C LEU A 274 -15.73 1.08 19.48
N PHE A 275 -15.56 -0.03 18.75
CA PHE A 275 -14.37 -0.35 17.98
C PHE A 275 -14.67 -0.42 16.49
N GLN A 276 -13.82 0.23 15.69
CA GLN A 276 -13.89 0.10 14.24
C GLN A 276 -12.48 0.10 13.65
N PRO A 277 -12.06 -0.99 12.98
CA PRO A 277 -10.82 -0.97 12.21
C PRO A 277 -10.98 -0.07 10.99
N MET A 278 -9.95 0.68 10.67
CA MET A 278 -9.86 1.43 9.42
C MET A 278 -8.40 1.63 9.02
N SER A 279 -8.15 1.95 7.76
CA SER A 279 -6.82 2.34 7.33
C SER A 279 -6.46 3.70 7.95
N TYR A 280 -5.18 3.92 8.23
CA TYR A 280 -4.72 5.22 8.74
C TYR A 280 -5.08 6.37 7.80
N SER A 281 -5.07 6.14 6.49
CA SER A 281 -5.48 7.13 5.50
C SER A 281 -6.96 7.50 5.62
N ALA A 282 -7.85 6.54 5.85
CA ALA A 282 -9.26 6.80 6.12
C ALA A 282 -9.42 7.58 7.43
N TYR A 283 -8.72 7.19 8.50
CA TYR A 283 -8.69 7.92 9.76
C TYR A 283 -8.23 9.37 9.57
N ASN A 284 -7.15 9.60 8.81
CA ASN A 284 -6.65 10.95 8.50
C ASN A 284 -7.67 11.80 7.74
N ALA A 285 -8.38 11.20 6.80
CA ALA A 285 -9.46 11.88 6.09
C ALA A 285 -10.61 12.28 7.02
N TYR A 286 -10.95 11.41 7.97
CA TYR A 286 -11.95 11.72 9.01
C TYR A 286 -11.53 12.92 9.86
N ILE A 287 -10.34 12.91 10.44
CA ILE A 287 -9.89 14.02 11.32
C ILE A 287 -9.68 15.35 10.56
N SER A 288 -9.30 15.27 9.28
CA SER A 288 -9.08 16.45 8.43
C SER A 288 -10.39 17.09 7.95
N ASN A 289 -11.51 16.37 7.99
CA ASN A 289 -12.81 16.85 7.56
C ASN A 289 -13.91 16.54 8.60
N PRO A 290 -14.00 17.35 9.67
CA PRO A 290 -14.95 17.15 10.78
C PRO A 290 -16.43 17.07 10.35
N ILE A 291 -16.78 17.54 9.15
CA ILE A 291 -18.14 17.45 8.62
C ILE A 291 -18.54 15.98 8.34
N HIS A 292 -17.59 15.10 8.05
CA HIS A 292 -17.82 13.67 7.90
C HIS A 292 -17.94 12.93 9.24
N MET A 293 -17.46 13.54 10.32
CA MET A 293 -17.51 13.01 11.68
C MET A 293 -18.77 13.50 12.38
N GLY A 294 -19.87 12.92 12.01
CA GLY A 294 -21.06 12.95 12.85
C GLY A 294 -21.82 14.26 12.88
N VAL A 295 -22.78 14.33 12.04
CA VAL A 295 -24.00 15.16 12.21
C VAL A 295 -24.75 14.77 13.52
N GLY A 296 -24.23 13.83 14.34
CA GLY A 296 -24.95 13.26 15.46
C GLY A 296 -24.25 13.16 16.83
N GLY A 297 -22.95 13.31 16.94
CA GLY A 297 -22.33 13.00 18.24
C GLY A 297 -21.10 13.82 18.61
N ASP A 298 -21.19 14.49 19.74
CA ASP A 298 -20.06 15.07 20.46
C ASP A 298 -19.37 13.95 21.25
N PHE A 299 -18.59 13.07 20.55
CA PHE A 299 -17.85 11.98 21.15
C PHE A 299 -16.36 12.06 20.83
N THR A 300 -15.53 11.59 21.75
CA THR A 300 -14.09 11.52 21.58
C THR A 300 -13.69 10.12 21.12
N TRP A 301 -12.67 10.05 20.25
CA TRP A 301 -12.09 8.78 19.80
C TRP A 301 -10.57 8.85 19.91
N GLU A 302 -9.99 7.68 19.99
CA GLU A 302 -8.55 7.45 20.06
C GLU A 302 -8.20 6.33 19.10
N ILE A 303 -6.94 6.23 18.69
CA ILE A 303 -6.45 5.10 17.90
C ILE A 303 -5.77 4.06 18.79
N HIS A 304 -5.79 2.83 18.35
CA HIS A 304 -5.21 1.71 19.06
C HIS A 304 -4.62 0.67 18.10
N THR A 305 -3.77 -0.24 18.61
CA THR A 305 -3.30 -1.42 17.88
C THR A 305 -4.46 -2.37 17.57
N MET A 306 -4.30 -3.25 16.60
CA MET A 306 -5.25 -4.34 16.34
C MET A 306 -5.18 -5.39 17.44
N PRO A 307 -6.29 -6.06 17.81
CA PRO A 307 -6.27 -7.11 18.84
C PRO A 307 -5.59 -8.36 18.29
N GLN A 308 -4.63 -8.94 19.02
CA GLN A 308 -3.91 -10.14 18.61
C GLN A 308 -4.76 -11.41 18.76
N GLY A 309 -4.68 -12.27 17.75
CA GLY A 309 -5.22 -13.64 17.82
C GLY A 309 -4.31 -14.59 18.60
N PRO A 310 -4.79 -15.80 18.94
CA PRO A 310 -4.05 -16.76 19.78
C PRO A 310 -2.74 -17.27 19.17
N LYS A 311 -2.57 -17.18 17.86
CA LYS A 311 -1.38 -17.64 17.14
C LYS A 311 -0.67 -16.49 16.40
N GLY A 312 -1.12 -15.27 16.57
CA GLY A 312 -0.63 -14.08 15.88
C GLY A 312 0.03 -13.09 16.82
N ASP A 313 -0.03 -11.87 16.39
CA ASP A 313 0.46 -10.69 17.07
C ASP A 313 -0.55 -9.54 16.84
N ASN A 314 -0.28 -8.33 17.31
CA ASN A 314 -1.06 -7.13 16.97
C ASN A 314 -0.87 -6.69 15.51
N ASN A 315 -0.81 -7.65 14.62
CA ASN A 315 -0.53 -7.43 13.19
C ASN A 315 -1.57 -6.54 12.53
N SER A 316 -1.08 -5.60 11.75
CA SER A 316 -1.86 -4.66 10.93
C SER A 316 -1.70 -4.97 9.45
N ASN A 317 -2.80 -5.04 8.72
CA ASN A 317 -2.73 -5.03 7.25
C ASN A 317 -2.10 -3.72 6.76
N LEU A 318 -1.17 -3.83 5.82
CA LEU A 318 -0.48 -2.67 5.26
C LEU A 318 -0.79 -2.51 3.78
N ASN A 319 -1.12 -1.29 3.40
CA ASN A 319 -1.10 -0.86 2.01
C ASN A 319 0.11 0.06 1.79
N THR A 320 0.90 -0.19 0.75
CA THR A 320 2.11 0.57 0.45
C THR A 320 2.05 1.11 -0.96
N GLN A 321 2.24 2.42 -1.12
CA GLN A 321 2.47 3.01 -2.43
C GLN A 321 3.92 2.82 -2.83
N LEU A 322 4.12 2.20 -3.97
CA LEU A 322 5.43 1.88 -4.52
C LEU A 322 5.81 2.84 -5.65
N ILE A 323 7.11 3.10 -5.76
CA ILE A 323 7.69 3.80 -6.89
C ILE A 323 8.75 2.91 -7.55
N ALA A 324 8.71 2.79 -8.87
CA ALA A 324 9.60 1.93 -9.64
C ALA A 324 10.32 2.66 -10.75
N MET A 325 11.39 2.07 -11.24
CA MET A 325 12.17 2.53 -12.38
C MET A 325 11.78 1.75 -13.63
N ASN A 326 11.60 2.45 -14.74
CA ASN A 326 11.41 1.84 -16.04
C ASN A 326 12.65 1.05 -16.46
N SER A 327 12.50 -0.23 -16.76
CA SER A 327 13.61 -1.08 -17.22
C SER A 327 14.25 -0.59 -18.52
N LEU A 328 13.52 0.16 -19.36
CA LEU A 328 13.98 0.72 -20.61
C LEU A 328 14.50 2.17 -20.51
N SER A 329 14.48 2.77 -19.31
CA SER A 329 15.03 4.12 -19.13
C SER A 329 16.51 4.16 -19.49
N SER A 330 16.88 5.18 -20.28
CA SER A 330 18.28 5.48 -20.58
C SER A 330 18.96 6.33 -19.49
N LYS A 331 18.20 6.74 -18.44
CA LYS A 331 18.65 7.66 -17.39
C LYS A 331 18.62 6.99 -16.01
N LYS A 332 18.90 5.70 -15.95
CA LYS A 332 18.75 4.88 -14.75
C LYS A 332 19.48 5.43 -13.53
N GLY A 333 20.69 5.98 -13.70
CA GLY A 333 21.44 6.58 -12.60
C GLY A 333 20.75 7.80 -11.98
N GLN A 334 20.11 8.64 -12.81
CA GLN A 334 19.33 9.80 -12.33
C GLN A 334 17.98 9.34 -11.73
N ALA A 335 17.35 8.35 -12.35
CA ALA A 335 16.11 7.74 -11.86
C ALA A 335 16.31 7.16 -10.47
N TRP A 336 17.41 6.44 -10.23
CA TRP A 336 17.76 5.91 -8.92
C TRP A 336 17.90 7.00 -7.85
N LYS A 337 18.64 8.06 -8.16
CA LYS A 337 18.81 9.19 -7.24
C LYS A 337 17.47 9.85 -6.90
N LEU A 338 16.61 10.06 -7.91
CA LEU A 338 15.29 10.63 -7.70
C LEU A 338 14.41 9.72 -6.83
N MET A 339 14.44 8.41 -7.06
CA MET A 339 13.73 7.45 -6.22
C MET A 339 14.19 7.55 -4.76
N LYS A 340 15.51 7.65 -4.50
CA LYS A 340 16.02 7.84 -3.14
C LYS A 340 15.51 9.14 -2.52
N THR A 341 15.58 10.26 -3.24
CA THR A 341 15.04 11.54 -2.74
C THR A 341 13.56 11.41 -2.36
N LEU A 342 12.75 10.76 -3.18
CA LEU A 342 11.33 10.59 -2.92
C LEU A 342 11.04 9.68 -1.72
N THR A 343 11.86 8.63 -1.50
CA THR A 343 11.50 7.56 -0.57
C THR A 343 12.29 7.55 0.73
N SER A 344 13.44 8.23 0.81
CA SER A 344 14.30 8.20 2.00
C SER A 344 14.88 9.56 2.42
N ASP A 345 14.62 10.64 1.66
CA ASP A 345 15.00 11.97 2.11
C ASP A 345 14.19 12.34 3.37
N PRO A 346 14.85 12.69 4.50
CA PRO A 346 14.16 12.93 5.76
C PRO A 346 13.16 14.08 5.71
N ASP A 347 13.43 15.15 4.92
CA ASP A 347 12.54 16.30 4.82
C ASP A 347 11.29 15.96 3.99
N ILE A 348 11.45 15.17 2.93
CA ILE A 348 10.34 14.71 2.11
C ILE A 348 9.48 13.70 2.88
N GLN A 349 10.10 12.75 3.57
CA GLN A 349 9.37 11.76 4.36
C GLN A 349 8.68 12.39 5.58
N ARG A 350 9.23 13.47 6.12
CA ARG A 350 8.58 14.28 7.16
C ARG A 350 7.36 15.03 6.60
N ASP A 351 7.45 15.56 5.38
CA ASP A 351 6.31 16.21 4.73
C ASP A 351 5.20 15.21 4.39
N ILE A 352 5.55 13.98 3.98
CA ILE A 352 4.57 12.90 3.82
C ILE A 352 3.86 12.65 5.14
N TYR A 353 4.59 12.48 6.24
CA TYR A 353 4.01 12.25 7.56
C TYR A 353 3.07 13.39 8.03
N ARG A 354 3.37 14.62 7.66
CA ARG A 354 2.61 15.81 8.06
C ARG A 354 1.40 16.09 7.18
N TYR A 355 1.54 15.90 5.88
CA TYR A 355 0.61 16.48 4.90
C TYR A 355 -0.05 15.43 4.01
N SER A 356 0.49 14.22 3.91
CA SER A 356 -0.15 13.15 3.18
C SER A 356 -1.28 12.51 4.00
N GLU A 357 -2.14 11.79 3.33
CA GLU A 357 -3.14 10.94 3.97
C GLU A 357 -2.50 9.65 4.50
N GLY A 358 -1.41 9.20 3.88
CA GLY A 358 -0.59 8.09 4.34
C GLY A 358 0.37 8.47 5.47
N ILE A 359 1.24 7.53 5.81
CA ILE A 359 2.31 7.70 6.79
C ILE A 359 3.68 7.50 6.13
N SER A 360 4.72 8.08 6.71
CA SER A 360 6.10 7.86 6.28
C SER A 360 6.50 6.38 6.37
N VAL A 361 7.22 5.92 5.38
CA VAL A 361 7.82 4.57 5.34
C VAL A 361 9.11 4.46 6.14
N CYS A 362 9.61 5.59 6.68
CA CYS A 362 10.88 5.68 7.40
C CYS A 362 10.67 5.64 8.92
N ARG A 363 11.29 4.65 9.60
CA ARG A 363 11.21 4.45 11.05
C ARG A 363 11.53 5.71 11.85
N GLN A 364 12.63 6.38 11.51
CA GLN A 364 13.08 7.56 12.26
C GLN A 364 12.02 8.66 12.29
N ILE A 365 11.29 8.84 11.20
CA ILE A 365 10.28 9.92 11.10
C ILE A 365 9.11 9.65 12.05
N THR A 366 8.59 8.43 12.06
CA THR A 366 7.44 8.06 12.90
C THR A 366 7.79 7.92 14.39
N HIS A 367 9.07 7.71 14.72
CA HIS A 367 9.55 7.60 16.11
C HIS A 367 10.03 8.92 16.70
N THR A 368 10.17 9.99 15.90
CA THR A 368 10.66 11.28 16.40
C THR A 368 9.49 12.10 16.98
N PRO A 369 9.59 12.60 18.24
CA PRO A 369 8.55 13.41 18.84
C PRO A 369 8.21 14.66 18.02
N GLU A 370 6.95 15.01 17.91
CA GLU A 370 6.45 16.13 17.14
C GLU A 370 6.97 17.51 17.60
N ASP A 371 7.33 17.64 18.86
CA ASP A 371 7.86 18.92 19.42
C ASP A 371 9.09 19.43 18.66
N GLU A 372 9.83 18.55 17.99
CA GLU A 372 10.97 18.94 17.14
C GLU A 372 10.53 19.48 15.77
N PHE A 373 9.28 19.23 15.35
CA PHE A 373 8.81 19.54 14.01
C PHE A 373 7.76 20.67 13.96
N GLY A 374 7.14 21.05 15.09
CA GLY A 374 6.27 22.22 15.19
C GLY A 374 4.91 22.10 14.47
N VAL A 375 4.33 20.91 14.35
CA VAL A 375 3.02 20.67 13.72
C VAL A 375 2.11 19.85 14.63
N GLU A 376 0.84 20.26 14.72
CA GLU A 376 -0.23 19.62 15.50
C GLU A 376 -0.79 18.37 14.78
N LYS A 377 -0.04 17.26 14.67
CA LYS A 377 -0.58 15.94 14.26
C LYS A 377 0.47 14.84 14.44
N PRO A 378 0.06 13.65 14.83
CA PRO A 378 -0.96 13.22 15.79
C PRO A 378 -0.54 13.48 17.24
N ASP A 379 -1.44 13.28 18.22
CA ASP A 379 -1.10 13.31 19.64
C ASP A 379 0.09 12.35 19.92
N LYS A 380 0.87 12.61 20.99
CA LYS A 380 2.04 11.78 21.36
C LYS A 380 1.68 10.31 21.57
N ASP A 381 0.48 10.05 22.09
CA ASP A 381 -0.02 8.69 22.26
C ASP A 381 -0.39 8.04 20.92
N ASP A 382 -1.01 8.77 20.00
CA ASP A 382 -1.29 8.31 18.63
C ASP A 382 -0.01 7.99 17.86
N GLN A 383 1.03 8.83 17.98
CA GLN A 383 2.33 8.60 17.35
C GLN A 383 2.94 7.26 17.79
N LYS A 384 2.87 6.94 19.09
CA LYS A 384 3.35 5.67 19.62
C LYS A 384 2.57 4.49 19.06
N ILE A 385 1.25 4.60 19.00
CA ILE A 385 0.38 3.55 18.43
C ILE A 385 0.70 3.34 16.94
N LEU A 386 0.87 4.43 16.19
CA LEU A 386 1.23 4.34 14.77
C LEU A 386 2.60 3.68 14.56
N ALA A 387 3.60 4.03 15.37
CA ALA A 387 4.90 3.38 15.30
C ALA A 387 4.78 1.88 15.59
N MET A 388 3.98 1.48 16.58
CA MET A 388 3.71 0.06 16.88
C MET A 388 2.97 -0.63 15.73
N ALA A 389 1.91 -0.02 15.19
CA ALA A 389 1.18 -0.57 14.05
C ALA A 389 2.09 -0.77 12.83
N MET A 390 3.07 0.14 12.62
CA MET A 390 4.06 0.02 11.56
C MET A 390 5.08 -1.11 11.81
N GLU A 391 5.55 -1.29 13.04
CA GLU A 391 6.45 -2.39 13.39
C GLU A 391 5.80 -3.77 13.24
N HIS A 392 4.50 -3.87 13.54
CA HIS A 392 3.70 -5.09 13.39
C HIS A 392 2.91 -5.14 12.06
N SER A 393 3.27 -4.30 11.10
CA SER A 393 2.58 -4.28 9.82
C SER A 393 2.94 -5.49 8.95
N VAL A 394 1.97 -5.97 8.21
CA VAL A 394 2.08 -7.12 7.32
C VAL A 394 1.54 -6.75 5.95
N ASN A 395 2.33 -6.96 4.91
CA ASN A 395 1.86 -6.76 3.56
C ASN A 395 0.72 -7.71 3.21
N ARG A 396 -0.33 -7.20 2.59
CA ARG A 396 -1.34 -8.06 1.99
C ARG A 396 -0.70 -8.96 0.95
N GLN A 397 -1.15 -10.22 0.89
CA GLN A 397 -0.65 -11.16 -0.11
C GLN A 397 -0.96 -10.66 -1.53
N ARG A 398 0.04 -10.71 -2.40
CA ARG A 398 -0.05 -10.29 -3.80
C ARG A 398 0.31 -11.44 -4.71
N PHE A 399 -0.53 -11.69 -5.70
CA PHE A 399 -0.34 -12.66 -6.76
C PHE A 399 -1.33 -12.38 -7.89
N ARG A 400 -1.07 -12.98 -9.04
CA ARG A 400 -1.95 -12.81 -10.20
C ARG A 400 -3.38 -13.28 -9.89
N ASN A 401 -4.40 -12.48 -10.28
CA ASN A 401 -5.82 -12.72 -10.00
C ASN A 401 -6.21 -12.73 -8.51
N LYS A 402 -5.47 -12.02 -7.67
CA LYS A 402 -5.73 -11.86 -6.24
C LYS A 402 -7.19 -11.46 -5.96
N GLU A 403 -7.74 -10.47 -6.70
CA GLU A 403 -9.10 -9.97 -6.50
C GLU A 403 -10.14 -11.07 -6.62
N GLY A 404 -10.03 -11.91 -7.65
CA GLY A 404 -10.93 -13.04 -7.84
C GLY A 404 -10.82 -14.08 -6.72
N ALA A 405 -9.58 -14.37 -6.29
CA ALA A 405 -9.34 -15.29 -5.17
C ALA A 405 -9.93 -14.75 -3.85
N PHE A 406 -9.73 -13.47 -3.56
CA PHE A 406 -10.27 -12.81 -2.36
C PHE A 406 -11.80 -12.77 -2.37
N GLN A 407 -12.45 -12.49 -3.51
CA GLN A 407 -13.91 -12.58 -3.65
C GLN A 407 -14.43 -13.98 -3.32
N HIS A 408 -13.73 -15.03 -3.71
CA HIS A 408 -14.11 -16.40 -3.33
C HIS A 408 -13.95 -16.67 -1.83
N ILE A 409 -12.98 -16.05 -1.17
CA ILE A 409 -12.86 -16.10 0.29
C ILE A 409 -13.98 -15.33 0.96
N ASP A 410 -14.32 -14.13 0.48
CA ASP A 410 -15.45 -13.35 1.01
C ASP A 410 -16.75 -14.17 1.00
N ILE A 411 -17.03 -14.80 -0.14
CA ILE A 411 -18.21 -15.68 -0.28
C ILE A 411 -18.10 -16.85 0.71
N ALA A 412 -16.95 -17.54 0.76
CA ALA A 412 -16.76 -18.71 1.61
C ALA A 412 -16.95 -18.36 3.10
N VAL A 413 -16.28 -17.30 3.57
CA VAL A 413 -16.39 -16.87 4.98
C VAL A 413 -17.81 -16.40 5.30
N SER A 414 -18.44 -15.62 4.41
CA SER A 414 -19.82 -15.17 4.61
C SER A 414 -20.81 -16.33 4.71
N GLU A 415 -20.69 -17.34 3.83
CA GLU A 415 -21.56 -18.51 3.84
C GLU A 415 -21.30 -19.40 5.06
N ILE A 416 -20.04 -19.55 5.51
CA ILE A 416 -19.70 -20.28 6.73
C ILE A 416 -20.31 -19.58 7.96
N LEU A 417 -20.22 -18.25 8.05
CA LEU A 417 -20.76 -17.48 9.18
C LEU A 417 -22.30 -17.43 9.17
N ALA A 418 -22.94 -17.43 8.00
CA ALA A 418 -24.39 -17.47 7.87
C ALA A 418 -24.99 -18.87 8.11
N GLY A 419 -24.17 -19.91 7.98
CA GLY A 419 -24.58 -21.30 8.13
C GLY A 419 -24.72 -21.71 9.59
N SER A 420 -25.54 -22.77 9.85
CA SER A 420 -25.62 -23.45 11.15
C SER A 420 -24.75 -24.71 11.18
N GLY A 421 -23.87 -24.87 10.19
CA GLY A 421 -23.05 -26.06 9.99
C GLY A 421 -21.78 -26.08 10.85
N ASN A 422 -21.02 -27.15 10.69
CA ASN A 422 -19.70 -27.27 11.34
C ASN A 422 -18.67 -26.47 10.51
N ILE A 423 -18.11 -25.41 11.09
CA ILE A 423 -17.12 -24.51 10.46
C ILE A 423 -16.03 -25.33 9.76
N ARG A 424 -15.48 -26.35 10.41
CA ARG A 424 -14.40 -27.18 9.86
C ARG A 424 -14.80 -27.96 8.60
N MET A 425 -16.02 -28.47 8.57
CA MET A 425 -16.54 -29.17 7.40
C MET A 425 -16.77 -28.23 6.22
N GLU A 426 -17.33 -27.07 6.48
CA GLU A 426 -17.53 -26.00 5.48
C GLU A 426 -16.19 -25.54 4.90
N GLN A 427 -15.20 -25.27 5.75
CA GLN A 427 -13.84 -24.91 5.31
C GLN A 427 -13.24 -25.95 4.35
N ILE A 428 -13.39 -27.24 4.61
CA ILE A 428 -12.89 -28.31 3.73
C ILE A 428 -13.56 -28.22 2.35
N ILE A 429 -14.86 -27.98 2.29
CA ILE A 429 -15.62 -27.86 1.05
C ILE A 429 -15.15 -26.65 0.24
N TYR A 430 -15.09 -25.46 0.88
CA TYR A 430 -14.67 -24.23 0.21
C TYR A 430 -13.18 -24.25 -0.18
N ASN A 431 -12.32 -24.76 0.68
CA ASN A 431 -10.90 -24.92 0.38
C ASN A 431 -10.68 -25.75 -0.89
N ARG A 432 -11.40 -26.87 -1.03
CA ARG A 432 -11.33 -27.71 -2.24
C ARG A 432 -11.85 -26.96 -3.47
N ARG A 433 -12.99 -26.25 -3.34
CA ARG A 433 -13.59 -25.46 -4.43
C ARG A 433 -12.63 -24.37 -4.91
N ILE A 434 -12.07 -23.59 -3.98
CA ILE A 434 -11.15 -22.50 -4.30
C ILE A 434 -9.87 -23.05 -4.93
N ASN A 435 -9.26 -24.09 -4.39
CA ASN A 435 -8.06 -24.69 -4.98
C ASN A 435 -8.31 -25.23 -6.40
N ASN A 436 -9.48 -25.79 -6.70
CA ASN A 436 -9.82 -26.23 -8.06
C ASN A 436 -9.95 -25.01 -9.01
N LEU A 437 -10.47 -23.87 -8.56
CA LEU A 437 -10.56 -22.65 -9.35
C LEU A 437 -9.18 -22.07 -9.62
N LEU A 438 -8.32 -21.98 -8.60
CA LEU A 438 -6.96 -21.44 -8.74
C LEU A 438 -6.14 -22.26 -9.74
N GLN A 439 -6.26 -23.58 -9.75
CA GLN A 439 -5.57 -24.47 -10.71
C GLN A 439 -6.05 -24.28 -12.16
N GLN A 440 -7.31 -23.90 -12.38
CA GLN A 440 -7.84 -23.62 -13.72
C GLN A 440 -7.37 -22.29 -14.29
N ILE A 441 -7.05 -21.33 -13.42
CA ILE A 441 -6.58 -19.99 -13.82
C ILE A 441 -5.07 -20.02 -14.13
N THR A 442 -4.34 -20.95 -13.53
CA THR A 442 -2.87 -21.05 -13.68
C THR A 442 -2.45 -21.90 -14.90
N GLN A 443 -3.36 -22.62 -15.54
CA GLN A 443 -3.17 -23.35 -16.81
C GLN A 443 -3.52 -22.46 -18.02
#